data_d2544af9a7225d9c26e85d2d03247c47
#
_entry.id   d2544af9a7225d9c26e85d2d03247c47
#
_cell.length_a   1.000
_cell.length_b   1.000
_cell.length_c   1.000
_cell.angle_alpha   90.00
_cell.angle_beta   90.00
_cell.angle_gamma   90.00
#
_symmetry.space_group_name_H-M   'P 1'
#
loop_
_entity.id
_entity.type
_entity.pdbx_description
1 polymer ?
#
loop_
_entity_poly.entity_id
_entity_poly.type
_entity_poly.pdbx_seq_one_letter_code
_entity_poly.pdbx_strand_id
1 'polypeptide(L)'
;MKKILLFAMLLSTVVMTSCSKNSANPTLVGKWQLVSYDYKIGTISAPINVTAADYVEFKTNGTVLTSISGESKSVPYSINGSNVTIDGELYTITILTSNNATLYNTSGTGISKIEVTIILKK
;
A
#
# COMPACT_ATOMS: atom_id res chain seq x y z
N MET A 1 35.66 14.96 33.58
CA MET A 1 34.60 15.73 33.00
C MET A 1 34.45 15.46 31.56
N LYS A 2 35.48 15.66 30.84
CA LYS A 2 35.38 15.49 29.42
C LYS A 2 34.97 14.10 29.04
N LYS A 3 35.41 13.16 29.78
CA LYS A 3 35.09 11.78 29.51
C LYS A 3 33.61 11.52 29.62
N ILE A 4 33.01 12.19 30.54
CA ILE A 4 31.60 12.02 30.74
C ILE A 4 30.83 12.52 29.56
N LEU A 5 31.26 13.59 29.01
CA LEU A 5 30.61 14.13 27.83
C LEU A 5 30.66 13.18 26.67
N LEU A 6 31.82 12.62 26.48
CA LEU A 6 31.97 11.66 25.41
C LEU A 6 31.02 10.50 25.56
N PHE A 7 30.91 10.08 26.76
CA PHE A 7 30.08 8.96 27.04
C PHE A 7 28.64 9.27 26.75
N ALA A 8 28.23 10.44 27.11
CA ALA A 8 26.87 10.84 26.83
C ALA A 8 26.57 10.86 25.33
N MET A 9 27.52 11.27 24.57
CA MET A 9 27.34 11.29 23.14
C MET A 9 27.17 9.90 22.58
N LEU A 10 27.95 9.02 23.08
CA LEU A 10 27.83 7.67 22.62
C LEU A 10 26.46 7.11 22.86
N LEU A 11 25.95 7.41 23.99
CA LEU A 11 24.63 6.95 24.31
C LEU A 11 23.59 7.46 23.35
N SER A 12 23.65 8.70 23.05
CA SER A 12 22.67 9.25 22.16
C SER A 12 22.78 8.62 20.79
N THR A 13 23.97 8.31 20.36
CA THR A 13 24.13 7.68 19.07
C THR A 13 23.48 6.32 19.05
N VAL A 14 23.69 5.59 20.09
CA VAL A 14 23.11 4.26 20.15
C VAL A 14 21.59 4.34 20.11
N VAL A 15 21.05 5.29 20.81
CA VAL A 15 19.61 5.44 20.81
C VAL A 15 19.10 5.73 19.42
N MET A 16 19.80 6.54 18.70
CA MET A 16 19.37 6.85 17.37
C MET A 16 19.39 5.66 16.46
N THR A 17 20.43 4.92 16.52
CA THR A 17 20.51 3.78 15.64
C THR A 17 19.46 2.77 15.97
N SER A 18 19.09 2.68 17.21
CA SER A 18 18.09 1.69 17.54
C SER A 18 16.75 2.04 16.93
N CYS A 19 16.57 3.23 16.47
CA CYS A 19 15.33 3.59 15.82
C CYS A 19 15.10 2.87 14.53
N SER A 20 16.12 2.29 14.02
CA SER A 20 15.98 1.59 12.77
C SER A 20 14.97 0.47 12.82
N LYS A 21 14.48 0.16 13.97
CA LYS A 21 13.46 -0.85 14.04
C LYS A 21 12.20 -0.42 13.32
N ASN A 22 12.06 0.79 12.96
CA ASN A 22 10.98 1.14 12.12
C ASN A 22 10.98 0.29 10.88
N SER A 23 12.04 -0.36 10.58
CA SER A 23 12.05 -1.31 9.48
C SER A 23 11.05 -2.43 9.68
N ALA A 24 10.54 -2.60 10.86
CA ALA A 24 9.55 -3.62 11.11
C ALA A 24 8.17 -3.24 10.59
N ASN A 25 7.94 -1.99 10.27
CA ASN A 25 6.64 -1.56 9.83
C ASN A 25 6.45 -1.82 8.34
N PRO A 26 5.44 -2.61 7.97
CA PRO A 26 5.19 -2.83 6.56
C PRO A 26 4.70 -1.54 5.89
N THR A 27 4.97 -1.44 4.59
CA THR A 27 4.59 -0.28 3.81
C THR A 27 4.11 -0.73 2.45
N LEU A 28 3.23 0.08 1.83
CA LEU A 28 2.79 -0.19 0.48
C LEU A 28 3.87 0.09 -0.56
N VAL A 29 4.89 0.86 -0.21
CA VAL A 29 5.93 1.20 -1.18
C VAL A 29 6.61 -0.06 -1.68
N GLY A 30 6.71 -0.20 -3.01
CA GLY A 30 7.32 -1.36 -3.63
C GLY A 30 6.43 -1.95 -4.72
N LYS A 31 6.91 -3.03 -5.29
CA LYS A 31 6.21 -3.72 -6.36
C LYS A 31 5.45 -4.90 -5.79
N TRP A 32 4.16 -4.96 -6.12
CA TRP A 32 3.25 -6.00 -5.66
C TRP A 32 2.67 -6.76 -6.84
N GLN A 33 2.55 -8.06 -6.71
CA GLN A 33 1.82 -8.85 -7.68
C GLN A 33 0.33 -8.72 -7.40
N LEU A 34 -0.46 -8.50 -8.45
CA LEU A 34 -1.91 -8.44 -8.30
C LEU A 34 -2.44 -9.86 -8.22
N VAL A 35 -3.11 -10.17 -7.12
CA VAL A 35 -3.68 -11.49 -6.89
C VAL A 35 -5.12 -11.53 -7.34
N SER A 36 -5.89 -10.54 -6.97
CA SER A 36 -7.29 -10.45 -7.41
C SER A 36 -7.75 -9.01 -7.44
N TYR A 37 -8.73 -8.75 -8.27
CA TYR A 37 -9.34 -7.45 -8.41
C TYR A 37 -10.84 -7.71 -8.56
N ASP A 38 -11.55 -7.62 -7.45
CA ASP A 38 -12.98 -7.90 -7.43
C ASP A 38 -13.78 -6.61 -7.49
N TYR A 39 -14.71 -6.56 -8.40
CA TYR A 39 -15.57 -5.43 -8.60
C TYR A 39 -17.00 -5.91 -8.41
N LYS A 40 -17.72 -5.25 -7.51
CA LYS A 40 -19.06 -5.68 -7.16
C LYS A 40 -20.03 -4.50 -7.26
N ILE A 41 -21.13 -4.68 -7.96
CA ILE A 41 -22.16 -3.66 -8.07
C ILE A 41 -23.43 -4.25 -7.47
N GLY A 42 -23.87 -3.69 -6.33
CA GLY A 42 -25.00 -4.24 -5.60
C GLY A 42 -24.70 -5.66 -5.14
N THR A 43 -25.44 -6.63 -5.65
CA THR A 43 -25.22 -8.03 -5.34
C THR A 43 -24.49 -8.77 -6.46
N ILE A 44 -24.17 -8.07 -7.55
CA ILE A 44 -23.54 -8.69 -8.72
C ILE A 44 -22.04 -8.55 -8.63
N SER A 45 -21.34 -9.68 -8.67
CA SER A 45 -19.90 -9.70 -8.64
C SER A 45 -19.36 -9.78 -10.07
N ALA A 46 -18.36 -8.93 -10.35
CA ALA A 46 -17.75 -8.88 -11.67
C ALA A 46 -16.24 -8.81 -11.51
N PRO A 47 -15.59 -9.93 -11.17
CA PRO A 47 -14.15 -9.91 -10.96
C PRO A 47 -13.43 -9.63 -12.28
N ILE A 48 -12.31 -8.92 -12.18
CA ILE A 48 -11.45 -8.66 -13.32
C ILE A 48 -10.44 -9.79 -13.38
N ASN A 49 -10.25 -10.34 -14.57
CA ASN A 49 -9.27 -11.40 -14.75
C ASN A 49 -7.86 -10.86 -14.56
N VAL A 50 -7.10 -11.49 -13.68
CA VAL A 50 -5.71 -11.12 -13.44
C VAL A 50 -4.82 -12.32 -13.76
N THR A 51 -3.60 -12.01 -14.17
CA THR A 51 -2.60 -13.03 -14.49
C THR A 51 -1.35 -12.78 -13.67
N ALA A 52 -0.42 -13.72 -13.73
CA ALA A 52 0.83 -13.55 -12.99
C ALA A 52 1.66 -12.38 -13.49
N ALA A 53 1.36 -11.84 -14.66
CA ALA A 53 2.06 -10.69 -15.20
C ALA A 53 1.50 -9.36 -14.69
N ASP A 54 0.35 -9.37 -14.03
CA ASP A 54 -0.27 -8.14 -13.56
C ASP A 54 0.35 -7.71 -12.24
N TYR A 55 0.65 -6.41 -12.12
CA TYR A 55 1.29 -5.91 -10.91
C TYR A 55 0.94 -4.46 -10.65
N VAL A 56 1.22 -4.04 -9.43
CA VAL A 56 1.05 -2.67 -8.98
C VAL A 56 2.32 -2.27 -8.24
N GLU A 57 2.92 -1.16 -8.64
CA GLU A 57 4.15 -0.71 -8.00
C GLU A 57 3.96 0.70 -7.43
N PHE A 58 4.03 0.81 -6.10
CA PHE A 58 3.96 2.10 -5.42
C PHE A 58 5.37 2.66 -5.30
N LYS A 59 5.63 3.75 -5.99
CA LYS A 59 6.96 4.36 -6.02
C LYS A 59 7.09 5.45 -4.97
N THR A 60 8.30 5.70 -4.55
CA THR A 60 8.56 6.71 -3.53
C THR A 60 8.30 8.13 -4.01
N ASN A 61 8.19 8.32 -5.31
CA ASN A 61 7.97 9.66 -5.86
C ASN A 61 6.50 10.07 -5.89
N GLY A 62 5.61 9.29 -5.27
CA GLY A 62 4.20 9.66 -5.21
C GLY A 62 3.38 9.17 -6.39
N THR A 63 3.92 8.28 -7.20
CA THR A 63 3.15 7.67 -8.28
C THR A 63 3.07 6.17 -8.10
N VAL A 64 1.99 5.60 -8.60
CA VAL A 64 1.82 4.15 -8.62
C VAL A 64 1.69 3.72 -10.08
N LEU A 65 2.46 2.72 -10.44
CA LEU A 65 2.43 2.13 -11.77
C LEU A 65 1.58 0.87 -11.71
N THR A 66 0.54 0.82 -12.52
CA THR A 66 -0.29 -0.38 -12.60
C THR A 66 -0.08 -1.01 -13.97
N SER A 67 0.04 -2.32 -13.98
CA SER A 67 0.11 -3.07 -15.23
C SER A 67 -0.93 -4.18 -15.13
N ILE A 68 -2.04 -3.97 -15.79
CA ILE A 68 -3.21 -4.87 -15.70
C ILE A 68 -3.69 -5.15 -17.12
N SER A 69 -3.86 -6.42 -17.42
CA SER A 69 -4.36 -6.85 -18.74
C SER A 69 -3.51 -6.32 -19.89
N GLY A 70 -2.21 -6.21 -19.66
CA GLY A 70 -1.29 -5.75 -20.70
C GLY A 70 -1.19 -4.24 -20.83
N GLU A 71 -1.95 -3.49 -20.05
CA GLU A 71 -1.92 -2.02 -20.08
C GLU A 71 -1.21 -1.48 -18.87
N SER A 72 -0.25 -0.58 -19.08
CA SER A 72 0.50 0.06 -18.01
C SER A 72 0.06 1.50 -17.88
N LYS A 73 -0.16 1.94 -16.65
CA LYS A 73 -0.59 3.30 -16.37
C LYS A 73 0.06 3.79 -15.09
N SER A 74 0.54 5.02 -15.12
CA SER A 74 1.14 5.65 -13.94
C SER A 74 0.19 6.75 -13.47
N VAL A 75 -0.20 6.70 -12.20
CA VAL A 75 -1.15 7.67 -11.62
C VAL A 75 -0.63 8.12 -10.26
N PRO A 76 -1.06 9.28 -9.78
CA PRO A 76 -0.63 9.75 -8.46
C PRO A 76 -1.29 8.96 -7.35
N TYR A 77 -0.59 8.84 -6.23
CA TYR A 77 -1.16 8.27 -5.02
C TYR A 77 -0.62 9.00 -3.80
N SER A 78 -1.35 8.88 -2.70
CA SER A 78 -0.89 9.37 -1.40
C SER A 78 -1.43 8.45 -0.32
N ILE A 79 -0.67 8.34 0.77
CA ILE A 79 -1.02 7.48 1.90
C ILE A 79 -1.18 8.34 3.13
N ASN A 80 -2.26 8.10 3.88
CA ASN A 80 -2.51 8.78 5.14
C ASN A 80 -3.05 7.74 6.12
N GLY A 81 -2.18 7.22 6.97
CA GLY A 81 -2.57 6.15 7.90
C GLY A 81 -2.95 4.89 7.13
N SER A 82 -4.15 4.42 7.37
CA SER A 82 -4.65 3.24 6.68
C SER A 82 -5.45 3.58 5.44
N ASN A 83 -5.39 4.83 4.99
CA ASN A 83 -6.06 5.26 3.77
C ASN A 83 -5.05 5.52 2.67
N VAL A 84 -5.35 5.09 1.47
CA VAL A 84 -4.55 5.40 0.31
C VAL A 84 -5.45 5.94 -0.78
N THR A 85 -5.06 7.09 -1.35
CA THR A 85 -5.80 7.69 -2.45
C THR A 85 -5.02 7.41 -3.72
N ILE A 86 -5.66 6.75 -4.68
CA ILE A 86 -5.04 6.38 -5.95
C ILE A 86 -5.85 7.02 -7.06
N ASP A 87 -5.22 7.92 -7.80
CA ASP A 87 -5.87 8.63 -8.90
C ASP A 87 -7.17 9.29 -8.47
N GLY A 88 -7.17 9.86 -7.25
CA GLY A 88 -8.34 10.53 -6.71
C GLY A 88 -9.34 9.63 -6.02
N GLU A 89 -9.15 8.32 -6.06
CA GLU A 89 -10.05 7.37 -5.42
C GLU A 89 -9.51 6.92 -4.08
N LEU A 90 -10.34 6.96 -3.06
CA LEU A 90 -9.93 6.62 -1.70
C LEU A 90 -10.14 5.14 -1.43
N TYR A 91 -9.07 4.46 -1.04
CA TYR A 91 -9.11 3.07 -0.62
C TYR A 91 -8.71 2.97 0.83
N THR A 92 -9.29 2.00 1.53
CA THR A 92 -8.88 1.66 2.89
C THR A 92 -7.95 0.46 2.83
N ILE A 93 -6.82 0.55 3.50
CA ILE A 93 -5.90 -0.58 3.63
C ILE A 93 -6.43 -1.43 4.77
N THR A 94 -7.03 -2.57 4.45
CA THR A 94 -7.60 -3.44 5.46
C THR A 94 -6.61 -4.48 5.97
N ILE A 95 -5.64 -4.84 5.14
CA ILE A 95 -4.58 -5.76 5.51
C ILE A 95 -3.28 -5.22 4.93
N LEU A 96 -2.24 -5.17 5.75
CA LEU A 96 -0.91 -4.79 5.28
C LEU A 96 0.13 -5.50 6.10
N THR A 97 0.84 -6.41 5.47
CA THR A 97 1.98 -7.11 6.05
C THR A 97 3.15 -6.96 5.09
N SER A 98 4.28 -7.54 5.41
CA SER A 98 5.43 -7.46 4.52
C SER A 98 5.20 -8.21 3.20
N ASN A 99 4.24 -9.11 3.15
CA ASN A 99 3.99 -9.95 1.97
C ASN A 99 2.60 -9.82 1.40
N ASN A 100 1.67 -9.21 2.10
CA ASN A 100 0.28 -9.14 1.66
C ASN A 100 -0.31 -7.76 1.90
N ALA A 101 -1.16 -7.33 1.00
CA ALA A 101 -1.91 -6.09 1.16
C ALA A 101 -3.28 -6.26 0.55
N THR A 102 -4.29 -5.69 1.22
CA THR A 102 -5.65 -5.68 0.71
C THR A 102 -6.18 -4.27 0.78
N LEU A 103 -6.67 -3.78 -0.35
CA LEU A 103 -7.24 -2.45 -0.48
C LEU A 103 -8.73 -2.58 -0.76
N TYR A 104 -9.51 -1.73 -0.12
CA TYR A 104 -10.96 -1.78 -0.23
C TYR A 104 -11.51 -0.40 -0.51
N ASN A 105 -12.44 -0.32 -1.45
CA ASN A 105 -13.12 0.93 -1.79
C ASN A 105 -14.60 0.65 -1.92
N THR A 106 -15.43 1.58 -1.44
CA THR A 106 -16.86 1.48 -1.59
C THR A 106 -17.43 2.84 -1.93
N SER A 107 -18.44 2.87 -2.80
CA SER A 107 -19.11 4.10 -3.15
C SER A 107 -20.57 3.80 -3.47
N GLY A 108 -21.43 4.79 -3.26
CA GLY A 108 -22.86 4.62 -3.49
C GLY A 108 -23.54 3.86 -2.37
N THR A 109 -24.83 3.63 -2.53
CA THR A 109 -25.64 2.92 -1.54
C THR A 109 -26.69 2.08 -2.26
N GLY A 110 -27.24 1.10 -1.54
CA GLY A 110 -28.30 0.27 -2.05
C GLY A 110 -27.87 -0.60 -3.22
N ILE A 111 -28.73 -0.74 -4.20
CA ILE A 111 -28.46 -1.62 -5.33
C ILE A 111 -27.40 -1.06 -6.27
N SER A 112 -27.08 0.21 -6.14
CA SER A 112 -26.02 0.83 -6.95
C SER A 112 -24.70 0.94 -6.19
N LYS A 113 -24.61 0.35 -5.02
CA LYS A 113 -23.37 0.36 -4.25
C LYS A 113 -22.26 -0.37 -5.01
N ILE A 114 -21.11 0.28 -5.11
CA ILE A 114 -19.97 -0.30 -5.79
C ILE A 114 -18.90 -0.62 -4.75
N GLU A 115 -18.41 -1.85 -4.78
CA GLU A 115 -17.34 -2.29 -3.90
C GLU A 115 -16.18 -2.82 -4.72
N VAL A 116 -14.97 -2.39 -4.39
CA VAL A 116 -13.76 -2.85 -5.07
C VAL A 116 -12.83 -3.41 -4.02
N THR A 117 -12.35 -4.61 -4.24
CA THR A 117 -11.37 -5.25 -3.35
C THR A 117 -10.16 -5.66 -4.19
N ILE A 118 -9.00 -5.17 -3.80
CA ILE A 118 -7.75 -5.45 -4.51
C ILE A 118 -6.84 -6.19 -3.54
N ILE A 119 -6.40 -7.38 -3.94
CA ILE A 119 -5.50 -8.20 -3.13
C ILE A 119 -4.16 -8.27 -3.82
N LEU A 120 -3.12 -7.90 -3.05
CA LEU A 120 -1.75 -7.84 -3.54
C LEU A 120 -0.86 -8.74 -2.69
N LYS A 121 0.20 -9.24 -3.30
CA LYS A 121 1.21 -10.00 -2.56
C LYS A 121 2.61 -9.73 -3.13
N LYS A 122 3.61 -9.95 -2.31
CA LYS A 122 5.02 -9.88 -2.72
C LYS A 122 5.62 -11.24 -2.88
#